data_99b0e30793fb6ab69a157b6935569c15
#
_entry.id   99b0e30793fb6ab69a157b6935569c15
#
_cell.length_a   1.000
_cell.length_b   1.000
_cell.length_c   1.000
_cell.angle_alpha   90.00
_cell.angle_beta   90.00
_cell.angle_gamma   90.00
#
_symmetry.space_group_name_H-M   'P 1'
#
loop_
_entity.id
_entity.type
_entity.pdbx_description
1 polymer ?
#
loop_
_entity_poly.entity_id
_entity_poly.type
_entity_poly.pdbx_seq_one_letter_code
_entity_poly.pdbx_strand_id
1 'polypeptide(L)'
;HAEAEWSGNYMLFQKPARVLSENQIEFDILSADMLTQSRTVGGGQIVVNGQKFCSLIVPYAQRLPEKLIKSLVRLGENGLNILFIDELPEALSEKGGDIGLLNKLHSVSRVCTLQELPEKLEGETDRLITDREVPYLRYYHYFHEDGEIFLLFNEDLYENLNIHVTFPTDQPLHGYAPMENRRVDLPREGEGYSITLAKGELMVLYTNTAEEKETKVGNVLSQAAVFEAVNAFSLKNQHWTVEVGKGLGGPKQQIWEFDSLPDLDRISELEDFSGELIYRTEFSSCLEQMSLVIEEVNEIAEVHLNGISVGRRISYPYAFDLTGYSIGGKNVLEIRVVNNLGRYRKDYLSQFIVMEPLGITGDV
;
A
#
# COMPACT_ATOMS: atom_id res chain seq x y z
N HIS A 1 -0.32 -3.13 15.56
CA HIS A 1 0.51 -3.74 14.50
C HIS A 1 1.91 -3.13 14.46
N ALA A 2 2.05 -1.81 14.34
CA ALA A 2 3.35 -1.12 14.27
C ALA A 2 4.28 -1.43 15.47
N GLU A 3 3.72 -1.54 16.67
CA GLU A 3 4.49 -1.86 17.87
C GLU A 3 5.01 -3.31 17.88
N ALA A 4 4.22 -4.26 17.38
CA ALA A 4 4.64 -5.65 17.21
C ALA A 4 5.71 -5.77 16.14
N GLU A 5 5.60 -5.02 15.06
CA GLU A 5 6.59 -4.97 14.00
C GLU A 5 7.90 -4.38 14.49
N TRP A 6 7.84 -3.23 15.17
CA TRP A 6 9.01 -2.55 15.72
C TRP A 6 9.74 -3.39 16.78
N SER A 7 9.01 -4.12 17.61
CA SER A 7 9.57 -5.02 18.62
C SER A 7 10.02 -6.38 18.07
N GLY A 8 9.65 -6.72 16.82
CA GLY A 8 9.85 -8.05 16.24
C GLY A 8 9.02 -9.15 16.89
N ASN A 9 8.06 -8.80 17.73
CA ASN A 9 7.31 -9.72 18.57
C ASN A 9 5.88 -9.95 18.04
N TYR A 10 5.79 -10.50 16.82
CA TYR A 10 4.50 -10.90 16.26
C TYR A 10 3.84 -12.01 17.08
N MET A 11 2.53 -11.91 17.24
CA MET A 11 1.73 -13.03 17.74
C MET A 11 1.83 -14.22 16.79
N LEU A 12 1.76 -15.44 17.32
CA LEU A 12 1.93 -16.67 16.53
C LEU A 12 1.01 -16.72 15.30
N PHE A 13 -0.23 -16.24 15.43
CA PHE A 13 -1.18 -16.21 14.32
C PHE A 13 -0.88 -15.13 13.26
N GLN A 14 -0.07 -14.13 13.57
CA GLN A 14 0.31 -13.06 12.64
C GLN A 14 1.53 -13.43 11.78
N LYS A 15 2.39 -14.32 12.28
CA LYS A 15 3.63 -14.69 11.60
C LYS A 15 3.43 -15.27 10.20
N PRO A 16 2.50 -16.21 9.98
CA PRO A 16 2.23 -16.70 8.61
C PRO A 16 1.76 -15.60 7.68
N ALA A 17 0.88 -14.70 8.13
CA ALA A 17 0.37 -13.59 7.34
C ALA A 17 1.49 -12.66 6.87
N ARG A 18 2.47 -12.37 7.74
CA ARG A 18 3.65 -11.61 7.39
C ARG A 18 4.46 -12.30 6.27
N VAL A 19 4.78 -13.58 6.46
CA VAL A 19 5.56 -14.35 5.47
C VAL A 19 4.84 -14.39 4.12
N LEU A 20 3.53 -14.58 4.10
CA LEU A 20 2.73 -14.56 2.87
C LEU A 20 2.78 -13.20 2.19
N SER A 21 2.59 -12.10 2.94
CA SER A 21 2.68 -10.74 2.41
C SER A 21 4.06 -10.40 1.84
N GLU A 22 5.14 -10.79 2.52
CA GLU A 22 6.52 -10.56 2.11
C GLU A 22 6.89 -11.34 0.82
N ASN A 23 6.15 -12.41 0.51
CA ASN A 23 6.31 -13.24 -0.68
C ASN A 23 5.21 -13.07 -1.73
N GLN A 24 4.42 -12.01 -1.66
CA GLN A 24 3.33 -11.69 -2.59
C GLN A 24 2.33 -12.84 -2.80
N ILE A 25 2.05 -13.59 -1.73
CA ILE A 25 1.05 -14.65 -1.71
C ILE A 25 -0.22 -14.09 -1.08
N GLU A 26 -1.30 -14.07 -1.83
CA GLU A 26 -2.60 -13.58 -1.36
C GLU A 26 -3.22 -14.54 -0.35
N PHE A 27 -3.84 -13.98 0.68
CA PHE A 27 -4.49 -14.76 1.72
C PHE A 27 -5.64 -13.99 2.38
N ASP A 28 -6.56 -14.74 2.98
CA ASP A 28 -7.60 -14.23 3.87
C ASP A 28 -7.49 -14.86 5.25
N ILE A 29 -7.91 -14.12 6.27
CA ILE A 29 -7.98 -14.61 7.65
C ILE A 29 -9.41 -15.11 7.91
N LEU A 30 -9.53 -16.42 8.15
CA LEU A 30 -10.81 -17.05 8.39
C LEU A 30 -11.01 -17.39 9.87
N SER A 31 -12.21 -17.15 10.39
CA SER A 31 -12.59 -17.65 11.70
C SER A 31 -12.90 -19.16 11.68
N ALA A 32 -12.78 -19.82 12.82
CA ALA A 32 -13.15 -21.23 12.96
C ALA A 32 -14.60 -21.52 12.53
N ASP A 33 -15.52 -20.58 12.78
CA ASP A 33 -16.93 -20.73 12.40
C ASP A 33 -17.12 -20.65 10.87
N MET A 34 -16.40 -19.80 10.18
CA MET A 34 -16.40 -19.74 8.71
C MET A 34 -15.88 -21.04 8.11
N LEU A 35 -14.80 -21.62 8.65
CA LEU A 35 -14.28 -22.92 8.24
C LEU A 35 -15.29 -24.06 8.45
N THR A 36 -16.05 -24.05 9.53
CA THR A 36 -17.05 -25.08 9.79
C THR A 36 -18.22 -25.04 8.78
N GLN A 37 -18.50 -23.90 8.18
CA GLN A 37 -19.53 -23.68 7.17
C GLN A 37 -19.01 -23.78 5.73
N SER A 38 -17.70 -23.88 5.53
CA SER A 38 -17.08 -23.95 4.21
C SER A 38 -17.47 -25.21 3.46
N ARG A 39 -17.51 -25.11 2.12
CA ARG A 39 -17.78 -26.21 1.21
C ARG A 39 -16.52 -26.54 0.41
N THR A 40 -16.25 -27.84 0.23
CA THR A 40 -15.22 -28.29 -0.71
C THR A 40 -15.80 -28.28 -2.12
N VAL A 41 -14.94 -27.89 -3.07
CA VAL A 41 -15.17 -27.98 -4.52
C VAL A 41 -14.10 -28.86 -5.15
N GLY A 42 -14.27 -29.25 -6.41
CA GLY A 42 -13.32 -30.13 -7.09
C GLY A 42 -11.88 -29.61 -7.02
N GLY A 43 -10.92 -30.54 -6.99
CA GLY A 43 -9.47 -30.21 -6.97
C GLY A 43 -8.90 -29.83 -5.60
N GLY A 44 -9.56 -30.23 -4.49
CA GLY A 44 -9.02 -29.95 -3.14
C GLY A 44 -9.18 -28.50 -2.68
N GLN A 45 -10.04 -27.73 -3.32
CA GLN A 45 -10.32 -26.34 -2.96
C GLN A 45 -11.51 -26.21 -2.01
N ILE A 46 -11.55 -25.13 -1.24
CA ILE A 46 -12.70 -24.71 -0.46
C ILE A 46 -13.27 -23.39 -0.99
N VAL A 47 -14.57 -23.19 -0.77
CA VAL A 47 -15.24 -21.92 -1.04
C VAL A 47 -15.73 -21.32 0.29
N VAL A 48 -15.35 -20.08 0.53
CA VAL A 48 -15.82 -19.27 1.66
C VAL A 48 -16.26 -17.93 1.12
N ASN A 49 -17.49 -17.52 1.41
CA ASN A 49 -18.07 -16.25 0.93
C ASN A 49 -17.94 -16.01 -0.60
N GLY A 50 -17.97 -17.08 -1.39
CA GLY A 50 -17.83 -17.01 -2.85
C GLY A 50 -16.40 -17.07 -3.37
N GLN A 51 -15.40 -16.92 -2.53
CA GLN A 51 -13.99 -17.02 -2.89
C GLN A 51 -13.47 -18.43 -2.74
N LYS A 52 -12.55 -18.83 -3.62
CA LYS A 52 -11.90 -20.15 -3.63
C LYS A 52 -10.53 -20.07 -3.01
N PHE A 53 -10.21 -21.05 -2.16
CA PHE A 53 -8.89 -21.21 -1.53
C PHE A 53 -8.38 -22.62 -1.78
N CYS A 54 -7.11 -22.75 -2.14
CA CYS A 54 -6.43 -24.03 -2.42
C CYS A 54 -5.65 -24.57 -1.24
N SER A 55 -5.27 -23.75 -0.29
CA SER A 55 -4.52 -24.14 0.90
C SER A 55 -5.07 -23.48 2.15
N LEU A 56 -4.92 -24.14 3.29
CA LEU A 56 -5.25 -23.62 4.61
C LEU A 56 -4.01 -23.67 5.50
N ILE A 57 -3.59 -22.50 5.95
CA ILE A 57 -2.48 -22.38 6.90
C ILE A 57 -3.05 -22.25 8.30
N VAL A 58 -2.63 -23.14 9.20
CA VAL A 58 -3.04 -23.13 10.61
C VAL A 58 -1.83 -22.72 11.44
N PRO A 59 -1.85 -21.54 12.07
CA PRO A 59 -0.79 -21.13 13.00
C PRO A 59 -0.65 -22.15 14.14
N TYR A 60 0.55 -22.21 14.73
CA TYR A 60 0.78 -23.10 15.85
C TYR A 60 -0.30 -22.95 16.94
N ALA A 61 -0.86 -24.08 17.33
CA ALA A 61 -1.80 -24.17 18.46
C ALA A 61 -1.68 -25.55 19.11
N GLN A 62 -1.29 -25.58 20.39
CA GLN A 62 -1.15 -26.85 21.15
C GLN A 62 -2.49 -27.57 21.30
N ARG A 63 -3.59 -26.82 21.37
CA ARG A 63 -4.93 -27.36 21.53
C ARG A 63 -5.90 -26.72 20.56
N LEU A 64 -6.78 -27.52 19.98
CA LEU A 64 -7.85 -27.04 19.12
C LEU A 64 -9.21 -27.57 19.58
N PRO A 65 -10.29 -26.80 19.37
CA PRO A 65 -11.65 -27.26 19.63
C PRO A 65 -12.03 -28.48 18.76
N GLU A 66 -12.72 -29.46 19.35
CA GLU A 66 -13.13 -30.67 18.65
C GLU A 66 -13.94 -30.38 17.38
N LYS A 67 -14.84 -29.38 17.44
CA LYS A 67 -15.63 -28.93 16.27
C LYS A 67 -14.73 -28.47 15.12
N LEU A 68 -13.65 -27.74 15.41
CA LEU A 68 -12.70 -27.27 14.40
C LEU A 68 -11.91 -28.44 13.82
N ILE A 69 -11.41 -29.36 14.66
CA ILE A 69 -10.68 -30.55 14.22
C ILE A 69 -11.54 -31.39 13.29
N LYS A 70 -12.82 -31.64 13.61
CA LYS A 70 -13.76 -32.33 12.72
C LYS A 70 -13.88 -31.66 11.34
N SER A 71 -13.88 -30.33 11.32
CA SER A 71 -13.94 -29.57 10.07
C SER A 71 -12.65 -29.71 9.26
N LEU A 72 -11.50 -29.58 9.92
CA LEU A 72 -10.17 -29.74 9.29
C LEU A 72 -10.02 -31.16 8.72
N VAL A 73 -10.38 -32.20 9.47
CA VAL A 73 -10.35 -33.60 8.99
C VAL A 73 -11.22 -33.74 7.72
N ARG A 74 -12.47 -33.28 7.78
CA ARG A 74 -13.38 -33.32 6.63
C ARG A 74 -12.78 -32.60 5.41
N LEU A 75 -12.18 -31.42 5.59
CA LEU A 75 -11.58 -30.64 4.50
C LEU A 75 -10.34 -31.36 3.93
N GLY A 76 -9.47 -31.87 4.78
CA GLY A 76 -8.28 -32.61 4.37
C GLY A 76 -8.60 -33.94 3.68
N GLU A 77 -9.62 -34.72 4.16
CA GLU A 77 -10.10 -35.92 3.48
C GLU A 77 -10.66 -35.62 2.09
N ASN A 78 -11.15 -34.41 1.85
CA ASN A 78 -11.58 -33.92 0.54
C ASN A 78 -10.45 -33.28 -0.30
N GLY A 79 -9.21 -33.41 0.13
CA GLY A 79 -8.01 -33.06 -0.63
C GLY A 79 -7.50 -31.62 -0.41
N LEU A 80 -8.07 -30.84 0.53
CA LEU A 80 -7.51 -29.53 0.86
C LEU A 80 -6.10 -29.66 1.41
N ASN A 81 -5.17 -28.87 0.91
CA ASN A 81 -3.83 -28.75 1.46
C ASN A 81 -3.88 -28.02 2.81
N ILE A 82 -3.64 -28.73 3.92
CA ILE A 82 -3.65 -28.16 5.26
C ILE A 82 -2.22 -28.18 5.81
N LEU A 83 -1.70 -26.97 6.07
CA LEU A 83 -0.34 -26.75 6.59
C LEU A 83 -0.41 -26.21 8.01
N PHE A 84 0.15 -26.92 8.95
CA PHE A 84 0.38 -26.43 10.31
C PHE A 84 1.78 -25.82 10.40
N ILE A 85 1.87 -24.70 11.07
CA ILE A 85 3.15 -24.04 11.30
C ILE A 85 3.80 -24.65 12.56
N ASP A 86 5.04 -25.07 12.40
CA ASP A 86 5.95 -25.67 13.38
C ASP A 86 5.50 -27.04 13.89
N GLU A 87 4.31 -27.20 14.44
CA GLU A 87 3.85 -28.44 15.07
C GLU A 87 2.34 -28.68 14.89
N LEU A 88 1.93 -29.94 14.93
CA LEU A 88 0.52 -30.35 15.00
C LEU A 88 -0.03 -30.20 16.43
N PRO A 89 -1.34 -30.02 16.61
CA PRO A 89 -1.95 -29.96 17.94
C PRO A 89 -1.81 -31.27 18.68
N GLU A 90 -1.46 -31.19 19.96
CA GLU A 90 -1.26 -32.36 20.85
C GLU A 90 -2.54 -32.83 21.53
N ALA A 91 -3.55 -31.97 21.65
CA ALA A 91 -4.76 -32.26 22.37
C ALA A 91 -5.97 -31.47 21.88
N LEU A 92 -7.16 -31.95 22.23
CA LEU A 92 -8.40 -31.19 22.13
C LEU A 92 -8.52 -30.16 23.25
N SER A 93 -9.25 -29.09 23.02
CA SER A 93 -9.56 -28.08 24.04
C SER A 93 -10.53 -28.63 25.09
N GLU A 94 -11.41 -29.53 24.70
CA GLU A 94 -12.40 -30.15 25.54
C GLU A 94 -11.81 -31.33 26.36
N LYS A 95 -12.20 -31.46 27.62
CA LYS A 95 -11.80 -32.62 28.48
C LYS A 95 -12.54 -33.88 28.01
N GLY A 96 -11.76 -34.96 27.77
CA GLY A 96 -12.34 -36.25 27.39
C GLY A 96 -12.75 -36.40 25.92
N GLY A 97 -12.25 -35.49 25.04
CA GLY A 97 -12.49 -35.56 23.61
C GLY A 97 -11.83 -36.78 22.95
N ASP A 98 -12.30 -37.08 21.73
CA ASP A 98 -11.84 -38.25 20.94
C ASP A 98 -10.42 -38.09 20.42
N ILE A 99 -9.46 -38.75 21.02
CA ILE A 99 -8.06 -38.80 20.58
C ILE A 99 -7.94 -39.35 19.15
N GLY A 100 -8.86 -40.20 18.68
CA GLY A 100 -8.88 -40.71 17.31
C GLY A 100 -9.04 -39.61 16.28
N LEU A 101 -9.65 -38.49 16.61
CA LEU A 101 -9.74 -37.31 15.74
C LEU A 101 -8.38 -36.64 15.51
N LEU A 102 -7.52 -36.59 16.52
CA LEU A 102 -6.16 -36.04 16.35
C LEU A 102 -5.36 -36.90 15.37
N ASN A 103 -5.43 -38.23 15.50
CA ASN A 103 -4.74 -39.14 14.58
C ASN A 103 -5.23 -38.97 13.13
N LYS A 104 -6.55 -38.74 12.95
CA LYS A 104 -7.08 -38.42 11.61
C LYS A 104 -6.59 -37.07 11.10
N LEU A 105 -6.59 -36.05 11.94
CA LEU A 105 -6.06 -34.74 11.57
C LEU A 105 -4.59 -34.84 11.12
N HIS A 106 -3.76 -35.57 11.88
CA HIS A 106 -2.37 -35.79 11.57
C HIS A 106 -2.19 -36.51 10.22
N SER A 107 -3.09 -37.42 9.84
CA SER A 107 -3.01 -38.16 8.56
C SER A 107 -3.39 -37.31 7.33
N VAL A 108 -4.14 -36.22 7.49
CA VAL A 108 -4.61 -35.34 6.40
C VAL A 108 -3.96 -33.96 6.39
N SER A 109 -3.00 -33.72 7.28
CA SER A 109 -2.29 -32.45 7.42
C SER A 109 -0.79 -32.63 7.25
N ARG A 110 -0.12 -31.54 6.93
CA ARG A 110 1.34 -31.45 6.85
C ARG A 110 1.84 -30.37 7.80
N VAL A 111 3.10 -30.46 8.19
CA VAL A 111 3.79 -29.46 9.01
C VAL A 111 4.84 -28.78 8.15
N CYS A 112 5.00 -27.48 8.32
CA CYS A 112 6.12 -26.73 7.77
C CYS A 112 6.54 -25.63 8.73
N THR A 113 7.77 -25.18 8.62
CA THR A 113 8.24 -23.96 9.28
C THR A 113 7.76 -22.72 8.50
N LEU A 114 7.84 -21.54 9.14
CA LEU A 114 7.56 -20.29 8.46
C LEU A 114 8.48 -20.04 7.26
N GLN A 115 9.73 -20.50 7.34
CA GLN A 115 10.72 -20.36 6.26
C GLN A 115 10.39 -21.24 5.05
N GLU A 116 9.84 -22.42 5.28
CA GLU A 116 9.43 -23.35 4.22
C GLU A 116 8.07 -23.01 3.60
N LEU A 117 7.26 -22.17 4.25
CA LEU A 117 5.89 -21.91 3.85
C LEU A 117 5.74 -21.44 2.40
N PRO A 118 6.53 -20.46 1.87
CA PRO A 118 6.41 -20.04 0.48
C PRO A 118 6.70 -21.17 -0.52
N GLU A 119 7.70 -22.03 -0.24
CA GLU A 119 8.04 -23.19 -1.07
C GLU A 119 6.92 -24.25 -1.05
N LYS A 120 6.29 -24.48 0.12
CA LYS A 120 5.19 -25.44 0.25
C LYS A 120 3.90 -25.03 -0.45
N LEU A 121 3.80 -23.76 -0.82
CA LEU A 121 2.69 -23.18 -1.60
C LEU A 121 3.02 -23.00 -3.08
N GLU A 122 4.25 -23.31 -3.49
CA GLU A 122 4.68 -23.18 -4.88
C GLU A 122 3.90 -24.14 -5.79
N GLY A 123 3.35 -23.58 -6.90
CA GLY A 123 2.48 -24.30 -7.83
C GLY A 123 1.04 -24.55 -7.34
N GLU A 124 0.71 -24.19 -6.10
CA GLU A 124 -0.66 -24.25 -5.56
C GLU A 124 -1.44 -22.97 -5.78
N THR A 125 -0.74 -21.86 -6.04
CA THR A 125 -1.33 -20.53 -6.23
C THR A 125 -0.78 -19.84 -7.46
N ASP A 126 -1.64 -19.19 -8.21
CA ASP A 126 -1.22 -18.23 -9.22
C ASP A 126 -0.71 -16.99 -8.49
N ARG A 127 0.58 -16.73 -8.54
CA ARG A 127 1.21 -15.62 -7.83
C ARG A 127 2.06 -14.74 -8.73
N LEU A 128 2.30 -13.55 -8.25
CA LEU A 128 3.28 -12.64 -8.81
C LEU A 128 4.69 -13.26 -8.67
N ILE A 129 5.47 -13.22 -9.75
CA ILE A 129 6.87 -13.66 -9.72
C ILE A 129 7.75 -12.44 -9.95
N THR A 130 8.69 -12.22 -9.04
CA THR A 130 9.64 -11.11 -9.09
C THR A 130 11.05 -11.62 -9.32
N ASP A 131 11.92 -10.81 -9.93
CA ASP A 131 13.32 -11.14 -10.24
C ASP A 131 14.20 -11.24 -8.97
N ARG A 132 13.73 -10.75 -7.84
CA ARG A 132 14.37 -10.82 -6.53
C ARG A 132 13.34 -10.76 -5.41
N GLU A 133 13.75 -11.00 -4.18
CA GLU A 133 12.93 -10.80 -2.99
C GLU A 133 12.59 -9.31 -2.81
N VAL A 134 11.31 -9.03 -2.57
CA VAL A 134 10.75 -7.67 -2.42
C VAL A 134 9.76 -7.61 -1.25
N PRO A 135 10.25 -7.72 -0.01
CA PRO A 135 9.41 -7.91 1.17
C PRO A 135 8.44 -6.73 1.46
N TYR A 136 8.72 -5.55 0.91
CA TYR A 136 7.87 -4.36 1.05
C TYR A 136 6.95 -4.12 -0.13
N LEU A 137 6.95 -4.98 -1.15
CA LEU A 137 5.96 -4.93 -2.21
C LEU A 137 4.66 -5.56 -1.73
N ARG A 138 3.58 -4.77 -1.69
CA ARG A 138 2.24 -5.30 -1.46
C ARG A 138 1.58 -5.54 -2.81
N TYR A 139 0.87 -6.65 -2.90
CA TYR A 139 0.24 -7.15 -4.10
C TYR A 139 -1.20 -7.52 -3.79
N TYR A 140 -2.11 -7.17 -4.70
CA TYR A 140 -3.50 -7.59 -4.66
C TYR A 140 -4.00 -7.85 -6.08
N HIS A 141 -4.67 -8.97 -6.30
CA HIS A 141 -5.24 -9.38 -7.56
C HIS A 141 -6.77 -9.47 -7.44
N TYR A 142 -7.47 -8.77 -8.30
CA TYR A 142 -8.92 -8.73 -8.32
C TYR A 142 -9.46 -9.17 -9.68
N PHE A 143 -10.36 -10.15 -9.67
CA PHE A 143 -11.07 -10.64 -10.84
C PHE A 143 -12.37 -9.87 -11.01
N HIS A 144 -12.55 -9.21 -12.15
CA HIS A 144 -13.75 -8.50 -12.53
C HIS A 144 -14.38 -9.16 -13.76
N GLU A 145 -15.67 -8.89 -14.03
CA GLU A 145 -16.37 -9.43 -15.20
C GLU A 145 -15.70 -9.04 -16.54
N ASP A 146 -15.08 -7.84 -16.58
CA ASP A 146 -14.47 -7.27 -17.78
C ASP A 146 -12.94 -7.51 -17.86
N GLY A 147 -12.35 -8.20 -16.90
CA GLY A 147 -10.91 -8.47 -16.86
C GLY A 147 -10.33 -8.57 -15.45
N GLU A 148 -9.03 -8.44 -15.35
CA GLU A 148 -8.29 -8.57 -14.11
C GLU A 148 -7.68 -7.23 -13.72
N ILE A 149 -7.58 -6.96 -12.42
CA ILE A 149 -6.95 -5.76 -11.87
C ILE A 149 -5.87 -6.20 -10.88
N PHE A 150 -4.68 -5.64 -11.03
CA PHE A 150 -3.56 -5.86 -10.15
C PHE A 150 -3.18 -4.54 -9.48
N LEU A 151 -3.04 -4.55 -8.16
CA LEU A 151 -2.57 -3.44 -7.38
C LEU A 151 -1.17 -3.76 -6.86
N LEU A 152 -0.22 -2.90 -7.12
CA LEU A 152 1.12 -2.95 -6.57
C LEU A 152 1.36 -1.71 -5.72
N PHE A 153 1.83 -1.90 -4.50
CA PHE A 153 2.15 -0.80 -3.59
C PHE A 153 3.54 -1.01 -2.98
N ASN A 154 4.42 -0.05 -3.14
CA ASN A 154 5.71 -0.05 -2.48
C ASN A 154 5.55 0.52 -1.07
N GLU A 155 5.54 -0.34 -0.06
CA GLU A 155 5.40 0.02 1.36
C GLU A 155 6.74 0.47 1.99
N ASP A 156 7.85 0.39 1.25
CA ASP A 156 9.13 0.88 1.73
C ASP A 156 9.09 2.40 1.93
N LEU A 157 9.53 2.86 3.09
CA LEU A 157 9.53 4.28 3.45
C LEU A 157 10.79 5.02 2.95
N TYR A 158 11.80 4.28 2.50
CA TYR A 158 13.12 4.83 2.21
C TYR A 158 13.56 4.61 0.77
N GLU A 159 13.22 3.47 0.17
CA GLU A 159 13.77 3.03 -1.09
C GLU A 159 12.74 2.94 -2.22
N ASN A 160 13.14 3.41 -3.40
CA ASN A 160 12.39 3.15 -4.62
C ASN A 160 12.58 1.69 -5.06
N LEU A 161 11.56 1.11 -5.65
CA LEU A 161 11.56 -0.26 -6.12
C LEU A 161 11.68 -0.30 -7.66
N ASN A 162 12.72 -0.98 -8.16
CA ASN A 162 12.89 -1.30 -9.57
C ASN A 162 12.97 -2.82 -9.70
N ILE A 163 11.99 -3.45 -10.33
CA ILE A 163 11.87 -4.90 -10.44
C ILE A 163 11.38 -5.34 -11.81
N HIS A 164 11.74 -6.57 -12.17
CA HIS A 164 11.08 -7.28 -13.26
C HIS A 164 10.03 -8.24 -12.71
N VAL A 165 8.80 -8.15 -13.24
CA VAL A 165 7.64 -8.84 -12.69
C VAL A 165 6.93 -9.64 -13.76
N THR A 166 6.63 -10.91 -13.46
CA THR A 166 5.71 -11.75 -14.25
C THR A 166 4.39 -11.89 -13.48
N PHE A 167 3.29 -11.54 -14.15
CA PHE A 167 1.94 -11.61 -13.58
C PHE A 167 1.27 -12.94 -13.91
N PRO A 168 0.37 -13.44 -13.06
CA PRO A 168 -0.37 -14.69 -13.29
C PRO A 168 -1.51 -14.50 -14.31
N THR A 169 -1.21 -13.90 -15.45
CA THR A 169 -2.16 -13.71 -16.56
C THR A 169 -1.43 -13.73 -17.89
N ASP A 170 -2.07 -14.35 -18.89
CA ASP A 170 -1.58 -14.32 -20.27
C ASP A 170 -2.04 -13.08 -21.05
N GLN A 171 -2.96 -12.30 -20.47
CA GLN A 171 -3.51 -11.09 -21.09
C GLN A 171 -2.51 -9.93 -21.04
N PRO A 172 -2.47 -9.07 -22.06
CA PRO A 172 -1.70 -7.84 -22.00
C PRO A 172 -2.14 -6.95 -20.84
N LEU A 173 -1.18 -6.37 -20.13
CA LEU A 173 -1.43 -5.44 -19.03
C LEU A 173 -1.26 -4.00 -19.47
N HIS A 174 -2.13 -3.15 -18.97
CA HIS A 174 -2.10 -1.71 -19.09
C HIS A 174 -1.91 -1.09 -17.72
N GLY A 175 -1.06 -0.07 -17.62
CA GLY A 175 -0.92 0.72 -16.42
C GLY A 175 -2.00 1.80 -16.32
N TYR A 176 -2.34 2.16 -15.08
CA TYR A 176 -3.23 3.27 -14.77
C TYR A 176 -2.69 4.07 -13.60
N ALA A 177 -2.56 5.37 -13.82
CA ALA A 177 -2.16 6.33 -12.79
C ALA A 177 -3.43 6.99 -12.22
N PRO A 178 -3.91 6.58 -11.03
CA PRO A 178 -5.20 7.01 -10.51
C PRO A 178 -5.22 8.50 -10.13
N MET A 179 -4.10 9.07 -9.69
CA MET A 179 -4.02 10.49 -9.34
C MET A 179 -4.16 11.43 -10.54
N GLU A 180 -3.67 11.00 -11.71
CA GLU A 180 -3.74 11.73 -12.96
C GLU A 180 -4.95 11.33 -13.82
N ASN A 181 -5.68 10.28 -13.42
CA ASN A 181 -6.80 9.72 -14.17
C ASN A 181 -6.43 9.41 -15.63
N ARG A 182 -5.33 8.69 -15.84
CA ARG A 182 -4.81 8.38 -17.19
C ARG A 182 -4.18 6.99 -17.28
N ARG A 183 -4.13 6.47 -18.50
CA ARG A 183 -3.38 5.25 -18.83
C ARG A 183 -1.88 5.52 -18.87
N VAL A 184 -1.11 4.48 -18.52
CA VAL A 184 0.35 4.46 -18.53
C VAL A 184 0.80 3.34 -19.45
N ASP A 185 1.74 3.61 -20.32
CA ASP A 185 2.37 2.58 -21.14
C ASP A 185 3.29 1.73 -20.25
N LEU A 186 3.11 0.42 -20.35
CA LEU A 186 3.97 -0.56 -19.71
C LEU A 186 4.66 -1.39 -20.78
N PRO A 187 5.94 -1.16 -21.04
CA PRO A 187 6.68 -1.97 -21.99
C PRO A 187 6.83 -3.40 -21.47
N ARG A 188 6.39 -4.36 -22.27
CA ARG A 188 6.60 -5.77 -21.98
C ARG A 188 8.02 -6.15 -22.34
N GLU A 189 8.74 -6.80 -21.44
CA GLU A 189 10.09 -7.29 -21.63
C GLU A 189 10.12 -8.81 -21.41
N GLY A 190 10.22 -9.56 -22.50
CA GLY A 190 10.14 -11.01 -22.43
C GLY A 190 8.77 -11.52 -21.96
N GLU A 191 8.75 -12.28 -20.88
CA GLU A 191 7.52 -12.81 -20.28
C GLU A 191 6.92 -11.88 -19.21
N GLY A 192 7.59 -10.78 -18.85
CA GLY A 192 7.19 -9.90 -17.77
C GLY A 192 7.22 -8.41 -18.13
N TYR A 193 7.24 -7.59 -17.10
CA TYR A 193 7.21 -6.13 -17.16
C TYR A 193 8.26 -5.53 -16.23
N SER A 194 8.97 -4.51 -16.70
CA SER A 194 9.83 -3.69 -15.82
C SER A 194 8.96 -2.67 -15.09
N ILE A 195 8.90 -2.79 -13.77
CA ILE A 195 8.10 -1.95 -12.89
C ILE A 195 9.03 -1.10 -12.03
N THR A 196 8.77 0.19 -12.03
CA THR A 196 9.42 1.15 -11.13
C THR A 196 8.36 1.80 -10.26
N LEU A 197 8.51 1.71 -8.93
CA LEU A 197 7.64 2.34 -7.95
C LEU A 197 8.48 3.19 -7.01
N ALA A 198 8.12 4.45 -6.85
CA ALA A 198 8.67 5.26 -5.76
C ALA A 198 8.25 4.68 -4.40
N LYS A 199 8.96 5.07 -3.33
CA LYS A 199 8.52 4.77 -1.96
C LYS A 199 7.09 5.28 -1.75
N GLY A 200 6.21 4.46 -1.17
CA GLY A 200 4.80 4.82 -0.94
C GLY A 200 3.93 4.95 -2.20
N GLU A 201 4.40 4.54 -3.37
CA GLU A 201 3.64 4.62 -4.62
C GLU A 201 2.74 3.41 -4.83
N LEU A 202 1.49 3.70 -5.24
CA LEU A 202 0.51 2.72 -5.71
C LEU A 202 0.44 2.74 -7.24
N MET A 203 0.63 1.58 -7.86
CA MET A 203 0.38 1.36 -9.27
C MET A 203 -0.81 0.43 -9.47
N VAL A 204 -1.68 0.77 -10.40
CA VAL A 204 -2.80 -0.06 -10.83
C VAL A 204 -2.49 -0.59 -12.23
N LEU A 205 -2.63 -1.91 -12.41
CA LEU A 205 -2.55 -2.54 -13.71
C LEU A 205 -3.85 -3.28 -13.98
N TYR A 206 -4.20 -3.41 -15.24
CA TYR A 206 -5.44 -4.11 -15.60
C TYR A 206 -5.32 -4.77 -16.97
N THR A 207 -6.06 -5.86 -17.15
CA THR A 207 -6.35 -6.43 -18.47
C THR A 207 -7.62 -5.80 -19.00
N ASN A 208 -7.75 -5.66 -20.30
CA ASN A 208 -8.97 -5.13 -20.89
C ASN A 208 -9.48 -6.11 -21.96
N THR A 209 -10.71 -6.58 -21.81
CA THR A 209 -11.38 -7.42 -22.79
C THR A 209 -12.30 -6.64 -23.75
N ALA A 210 -12.54 -5.35 -23.48
CA ALA A 210 -13.35 -4.47 -24.32
C ALA A 210 -12.50 -3.77 -25.36
N GLU A 211 -13.04 -3.58 -26.57
CA GLU A 211 -12.40 -2.80 -27.65
C GLU A 211 -12.03 -1.39 -27.16
N GLU A 212 -10.75 -1.05 -27.29
CA GLU A 212 -10.18 0.19 -26.79
C GLU A 212 -10.79 1.41 -27.54
N LYS A 213 -11.50 2.25 -26.81
CA LYS A 213 -11.67 3.64 -27.23
C LYS A 213 -10.36 4.36 -26.94
N GLU A 214 -9.70 4.88 -27.99
CA GLU A 214 -8.47 5.67 -27.91
C GLU A 214 -8.59 6.74 -26.83
N THR A 215 -8.03 6.47 -25.66
CA THR A 215 -7.74 7.49 -24.66
C THR A 215 -6.30 7.95 -24.90
N LYS A 216 -6.05 9.24 -24.84
CA LYS A 216 -4.71 9.81 -25.04
C LYS A 216 -3.73 9.11 -24.09
N VAL A 217 -2.85 8.31 -24.66
CA VAL A 217 -1.69 7.74 -23.98
C VAL A 217 -0.69 8.88 -23.81
N GLY A 218 -0.45 9.29 -22.60
CA GLY A 218 0.66 10.20 -22.29
C GLY A 218 1.86 9.37 -21.85
N ASN A 219 3.07 9.71 -22.32
CA ASN A 219 4.28 9.19 -21.70
C ASN A 219 4.29 9.62 -20.24
N VAL A 220 4.00 8.69 -19.35
CA VAL A 220 4.18 8.90 -17.93
C VAL A 220 5.54 8.32 -17.59
N LEU A 221 6.47 9.19 -17.34
CA LEU A 221 7.58 8.84 -16.48
C LEU A 221 6.95 8.30 -15.18
N SER A 222 7.35 7.12 -14.72
CA SER A 222 6.98 6.70 -13.37
C SER A 222 7.33 7.84 -12.42
N GLN A 223 6.57 8.04 -11.37
CA GLN A 223 6.88 9.13 -10.44
C GLN A 223 8.31 8.98 -9.89
N ALA A 224 8.84 7.75 -9.79
CA ALA A 224 10.24 7.51 -9.46
C ALA A 224 11.23 8.18 -10.44
N ALA A 225 10.92 8.28 -11.73
CA ALA A 225 11.77 8.96 -12.71
C ALA A 225 11.79 10.50 -12.52
N VAL A 226 10.80 11.07 -11.87
CA VAL A 226 10.78 12.51 -11.53
C VAL A 226 11.84 12.84 -10.46
N PHE A 227 12.15 11.89 -9.58
CA PHE A 227 13.17 12.06 -8.54
C PHE A 227 14.63 11.93 -9.04
N GLU A 228 14.84 11.44 -10.25
CA GLU A 228 16.16 11.34 -10.90
C GLU A 228 16.52 12.58 -11.73
N ALA A 229 15.90 13.73 -11.48
CA ALA A 229 16.08 14.94 -12.25
C ALA A 229 17.55 15.43 -12.25
N VAL A 230 18.09 15.65 -13.42
CA VAL A 230 19.52 16.00 -13.65
C VAL A 230 19.87 17.41 -13.15
N ASN A 231 18.87 18.30 -13.00
CA ASN A 231 19.04 19.69 -12.56
C ASN A 231 17.93 20.07 -11.58
N ALA A 232 18.12 19.81 -10.31
CA ALA A 232 17.22 20.25 -9.25
C ALA A 232 17.70 21.55 -8.60
N PHE A 233 16.78 22.42 -8.19
CA PHE A 233 17.04 23.55 -7.32
C PHE A 233 15.99 23.60 -6.21
N SER A 234 16.42 23.92 -5.01
CA SER A 234 15.53 23.98 -3.84
C SER A 234 14.88 25.35 -3.72
N LEU A 235 13.59 25.38 -3.40
CA LEU A 235 12.85 26.58 -3.05
C LEU A 235 12.87 26.86 -1.55
N LYS A 236 13.49 26.01 -0.74
CA LYS A 236 13.53 26.12 0.73
C LYS A 236 14.01 27.49 1.22
N ASN A 237 15.00 28.07 0.57
CA ASN A 237 15.62 29.35 0.94
C ASN A 237 15.01 30.54 0.19
N GLN A 238 13.82 30.37 -0.40
CA GLN A 238 13.06 31.49 -0.98
C GLN A 238 12.20 32.16 0.10
N HIS A 239 11.71 33.38 -0.19
CA HIS A 239 10.72 34.02 0.66
C HIS A 239 9.38 33.29 0.55
N TRP A 240 8.79 32.93 1.69
CA TRP A 240 7.52 32.24 1.77
C TRP A 240 6.49 33.05 2.56
N THR A 241 5.25 33.04 2.09
CA THR A 241 4.09 33.44 2.90
C THR A 241 3.26 32.20 3.22
N VAL A 242 2.74 32.15 4.45
CA VAL A 242 1.82 31.08 4.87
C VAL A 242 0.56 31.73 5.41
N GLU A 243 -0.56 31.39 4.79
CA GLU A 243 -1.90 31.86 5.16
C GLU A 243 -2.72 30.72 5.76
N VAL A 244 -3.43 31.00 6.84
CA VAL A 244 -4.41 30.05 7.42
C VAL A 244 -5.70 30.13 6.62
N GLY A 245 -6.04 29.01 6.00
CA GLY A 245 -7.30 28.85 5.28
C GLY A 245 -8.44 28.40 6.20
N LYS A 246 -9.31 27.53 5.71
CA LYS A 246 -10.43 26.97 6.48
C LYS A 246 -9.93 25.94 7.47
N GLY A 247 -10.34 26.03 8.73
CA GLY A 247 -9.92 25.07 9.76
C GLY A 247 -10.56 25.28 11.12
N LEU A 248 -10.09 24.47 12.06
CA LEU A 248 -10.49 24.42 13.46
C LEU A 248 -9.25 24.56 14.36
N GLY A 249 -9.42 25.10 15.56
CA GLY A 249 -8.36 25.12 16.58
C GLY A 249 -7.24 26.14 16.39
N GLY A 250 -7.33 27.01 15.39
CA GLY A 250 -6.29 28.00 15.11
C GLY A 250 -6.81 29.41 14.84
N PRO A 251 -5.91 30.36 14.51
CA PRO A 251 -6.28 31.72 14.17
C PRO A 251 -7.11 31.78 12.89
N LYS A 252 -7.89 32.84 12.73
CA LYS A 252 -8.65 33.09 11.51
C LYS A 252 -7.95 34.13 10.66
N GLN A 253 -7.76 33.85 9.38
CA GLN A 253 -7.23 34.78 8.37
C GLN A 253 -5.87 35.42 8.75
N GLN A 254 -4.99 34.62 9.34
CA GLN A 254 -3.64 35.05 9.66
C GLN A 254 -2.68 34.71 8.53
N ILE A 255 -1.74 35.62 8.24
CA ILE A 255 -0.67 35.45 7.27
C ILE A 255 0.66 35.72 7.98
N TRP A 256 1.63 34.86 7.75
CA TRP A 256 3.01 35.04 8.19
C TRP A 256 3.93 35.12 6.97
N GLU A 257 5.03 35.84 7.13
CA GLU A 257 6.08 35.95 6.13
C GLU A 257 7.38 35.36 6.70
N PHE A 258 8.10 34.62 5.87
CA PHE A 258 9.33 33.92 6.26
C PHE A 258 10.38 34.06 5.17
N ASP A 259 11.67 34.22 5.57
CA ASP A 259 12.80 34.27 4.64
C ASP A 259 13.21 32.88 4.10
N SER A 260 12.61 31.82 4.61
CA SER A 260 12.76 30.42 4.17
C SER A 260 11.52 29.63 4.50
N LEU A 261 11.38 28.40 3.94
CA LEU A 261 10.27 27.50 4.25
C LEU A 261 10.20 27.25 5.76
N PRO A 262 9.08 27.59 6.42
CA PRO A 262 8.98 27.56 7.87
C PRO A 262 8.69 26.16 8.42
N ASP A 263 9.18 25.92 9.64
CA ASP A 263 8.70 24.86 10.53
C ASP A 263 7.50 25.39 11.33
N LEU A 264 6.28 25.00 10.93
CA LEU A 264 5.06 25.51 11.54
C LEU A 264 4.74 24.91 12.90
N ASP A 265 5.37 23.81 13.30
CA ASP A 265 5.23 23.24 14.65
C ASP A 265 5.80 24.18 15.75
N ARG A 266 6.58 25.19 15.35
CA ARG A 266 7.10 26.21 16.26
C ARG A 266 6.15 27.39 16.49
N ILE A 267 5.01 27.42 15.80
CA ILE A 267 4.02 28.48 15.94
C ILE A 267 2.95 28.02 16.93
N SER A 268 2.97 28.59 18.13
CA SER A 268 2.07 28.20 19.23
C SER A 268 0.58 28.35 18.88
N GLU A 269 0.23 29.31 18.05
CA GLU A 269 -1.14 29.55 17.59
C GLU A 269 -1.67 28.43 16.68
N LEU A 270 -0.79 27.59 16.14
CA LEU A 270 -1.12 26.47 15.26
C LEU A 270 -1.04 25.10 15.97
N GLU A 271 -0.72 25.05 17.25
CA GLU A 271 -0.58 23.78 18.01
C GLU A 271 -1.79 22.85 17.83
N ASP A 272 -3.01 23.42 17.87
CA ASP A 272 -4.27 22.71 17.78
C ASP A 272 -4.93 22.81 16.40
N PHE A 273 -4.23 23.37 15.41
CA PHE A 273 -4.82 23.67 14.12
C PHE A 273 -5.02 22.40 13.28
N SER A 274 -6.24 22.24 12.81
CA SER A 274 -6.62 21.24 11.80
C SER A 274 -7.39 21.92 10.68
N GLY A 275 -6.83 21.89 9.47
CA GLY A 275 -7.41 22.60 8.33
C GLY A 275 -6.42 22.83 7.20
N GLU A 276 -6.67 23.91 6.46
CA GLU A 276 -5.91 24.29 5.27
C GLU A 276 -4.85 25.35 5.60
N LEU A 277 -3.63 25.10 5.13
CA LEU A 277 -2.50 26.02 5.14
C LEU A 277 -2.12 26.33 3.70
N ILE A 278 -1.98 27.60 3.35
CA ILE A 278 -1.70 28.04 1.98
C ILE A 278 -0.30 28.67 1.95
N TYR A 279 0.64 27.95 1.39
CA TYR A 279 2.02 28.39 1.20
C TYR A 279 2.14 29.08 -0.17
N ARG A 280 2.82 30.21 -0.22
CA ARG A 280 3.15 30.88 -1.49
C ARG A 280 4.60 31.29 -1.52
N THR A 281 5.22 31.10 -2.67
CA THR A 281 6.55 31.58 -2.99
C THR A 281 6.66 31.97 -4.47
N GLU A 282 7.71 32.66 -4.82
CA GLU A 282 7.99 33.08 -6.18
C GLU A 282 9.37 32.54 -6.61
N PHE A 283 9.44 32.07 -7.83
CA PHE A 283 10.70 31.64 -8.44
C PHE A 283 10.76 32.03 -9.91
N SER A 284 12.00 32.10 -10.44
CA SER A 284 12.20 32.37 -11.86
C SER A 284 12.73 31.13 -12.55
N SER A 285 12.08 30.76 -13.66
CA SER A 285 12.54 29.68 -14.51
C SER A 285 12.27 30.01 -15.97
N CYS A 286 13.11 29.49 -16.85
CA CYS A 286 12.92 29.50 -18.30
C CYS A 286 12.80 28.07 -18.88
N LEU A 287 12.65 27.07 -18.03
CA LEU A 287 12.52 25.67 -18.43
C LEU A 287 11.08 25.38 -18.91
N GLU A 288 10.97 24.75 -20.07
CA GLU A 288 9.67 24.32 -20.61
C GLU A 288 9.16 23.04 -19.93
N GLN A 289 10.06 22.18 -19.51
CA GLN A 289 9.75 20.95 -18.77
C GLN A 289 10.29 21.06 -17.35
N MET A 290 9.40 20.90 -16.39
CA MET A 290 9.73 21.08 -14.98
C MET A 290 8.78 20.25 -14.12
N SER A 291 9.30 19.68 -13.05
CA SER A 291 8.51 18.98 -12.03
C SER A 291 8.77 19.60 -10.67
N LEU A 292 7.73 19.66 -9.85
CA LEU A 292 7.82 20.01 -8.45
C LEU A 292 7.80 18.73 -7.62
N VAL A 293 8.74 18.61 -6.71
CA VAL A 293 8.77 17.55 -5.71
C VAL A 293 8.73 18.19 -4.33
N ILE A 294 7.82 17.72 -3.47
CA ILE A 294 7.76 18.09 -2.07
C ILE A 294 8.16 16.85 -1.28
N GLU A 295 9.27 16.92 -0.56
CA GLU A 295 9.83 15.74 0.11
C GLU A 295 8.91 15.18 1.18
N GLU A 296 8.32 16.05 2.02
CA GLU A 296 7.43 15.66 3.11
C GLU A 296 6.30 16.66 3.29
N VAL A 297 5.07 16.15 3.25
CA VAL A 297 3.83 16.91 3.46
C VAL A 297 2.90 16.14 4.37
N ASN A 298 2.28 16.83 5.30
CA ASN A 298 1.31 16.25 6.23
C ASN A 298 -0.04 16.99 6.13
N GLU A 299 -1.03 16.52 5.31
CA GLU A 299 -1.06 15.24 4.58
C GLU A 299 -1.38 15.44 3.09
N ILE A 300 -2.41 16.22 2.77
CA ILE A 300 -2.88 16.43 1.39
C ILE A 300 -2.24 17.70 0.84
N ALA A 301 -1.62 17.61 -0.34
CA ALA A 301 -1.09 18.76 -1.04
C ALA A 301 -1.86 19.03 -2.34
N GLU A 302 -2.28 20.26 -2.58
CA GLU A 302 -2.79 20.74 -3.85
C GLU A 302 -1.90 21.87 -4.36
N VAL A 303 -1.41 21.74 -5.59
CA VAL A 303 -0.45 22.68 -6.19
C VAL A 303 -1.13 23.53 -7.25
N HIS A 304 -0.86 24.83 -7.21
CA HIS A 304 -1.23 25.79 -8.22
C HIS A 304 0.02 26.53 -8.71
N LEU A 305 0.15 26.70 -10.00
CA LEU A 305 1.21 27.52 -10.60
C LEU A 305 0.57 28.65 -11.42
N ASN A 306 0.96 29.88 -11.12
CA ASN A 306 0.39 31.07 -11.75
C ASN A 306 -1.15 31.14 -11.67
N GLY A 307 -1.74 30.64 -10.57
CA GLY A 307 -3.19 30.60 -10.33
C GLY A 307 -3.92 29.45 -11.04
N ILE A 308 -3.21 28.59 -11.78
CA ILE A 308 -3.79 27.44 -12.46
C ILE A 308 -3.53 26.18 -11.61
N SER A 309 -4.58 25.40 -11.33
CA SER A 309 -4.43 24.13 -10.61
C SER A 309 -3.64 23.13 -11.44
N VAL A 310 -2.56 22.62 -10.87
CA VAL A 310 -1.70 21.58 -11.45
C VAL A 310 -2.20 20.19 -11.06
N GLY A 311 -2.60 20.02 -9.79
CA GLY A 311 -3.10 18.75 -9.30
C GLY A 311 -3.08 18.64 -7.79
N ARG A 312 -3.51 17.47 -7.30
CA ARG A 312 -3.58 17.15 -5.87
C ARG A 312 -2.93 15.80 -5.61
N ARG A 313 -2.28 15.66 -4.45
CA ARG A 313 -1.78 14.40 -3.91
C ARG A 313 -2.32 14.21 -2.50
N ILE A 314 -2.79 13.00 -2.22
CA ILE A 314 -3.34 12.61 -0.91
C ILE A 314 -2.40 11.68 -0.14
N SER A 315 -1.30 11.30 -0.76
CA SER A 315 -0.25 10.45 -0.21
C SER A 315 1.04 10.66 -1.00
N TYR A 316 2.14 10.20 -0.46
CA TYR A 316 3.42 10.14 -1.16
C TYR A 316 3.31 9.27 -2.45
N PRO A 317 4.04 9.59 -3.51
CA PRO A 317 4.97 10.71 -3.67
C PRO A 317 4.27 12.03 -4.02
N TYR A 318 4.71 13.13 -3.41
CA TYR A 318 4.20 14.47 -3.70
C TYR A 318 4.95 15.10 -4.87
N ALA A 319 4.75 14.55 -6.04
CA ALA A 319 5.36 14.99 -7.28
C ALA A 319 4.30 15.51 -8.25
N PHE A 320 4.60 16.64 -8.91
CA PHE A 320 3.69 17.37 -9.79
C PHE A 320 4.41 17.77 -11.06
N ASP A 321 3.85 17.45 -12.22
CA ASP A 321 4.35 17.90 -13.52
C ASP A 321 3.91 19.35 -13.76
N LEU A 322 4.86 20.26 -13.80
CA LEU A 322 4.63 21.69 -14.05
C LEU A 322 4.77 22.07 -15.54
N THR A 323 4.98 21.09 -16.42
CA THR A 323 5.15 21.30 -17.86
C THR A 323 3.91 21.98 -18.45
N GLY A 324 4.11 23.10 -19.11
CA GLY A 324 3.04 23.89 -19.71
C GLY A 324 2.30 24.85 -18.75
N TYR A 325 2.62 24.84 -17.45
CA TYR A 325 2.06 25.78 -16.47
C TYR A 325 3.02 26.94 -16.15
N SER A 326 4.33 26.75 -16.36
CA SER A 326 5.32 27.81 -16.15
C SER A 326 5.28 28.85 -17.26
N ILE A 327 5.56 30.08 -16.87
CA ILE A 327 5.79 31.19 -17.81
C ILE A 327 7.26 31.60 -17.81
N GLY A 328 7.78 32.05 -18.93
CA GLY A 328 9.13 32.58 -18.98
C GLY A 328 9.31 33.75 -18.01
N GLY A 329 10.22 33.60 -17.04
CA GLY A 329 10.48 34.59 -16.01
C GLY A 329 9.91 34.23 -14.63
N LYS A 330 9.22 35.15 -13.97
CA LYS A 330 8.73 35.01 -12.60
C LYS A 330 7.46 34.17 -12.55
N ASN A 331 7.48 33.11 -11.77
CA ASN A 331 6.34 32.23 -11.52
C ASN A 331 5.92 32.34 -10.05
N VAL A 332 4.62 32.23 -9.80
CA VAL A 332 4.02 32.20 -8.44
C VAL A 332 3.57 30.76 -8.15
N LEU A 333 4.20 30.13 -7.21
CA LEU A 333 3.82 28.80 -6.69
C LEU A 333 2.93 28.95 -5.47
N GLU A 334 1.77 28.29 -5.48
CA GLU A 334 0.89 28.16 -4.32
C GLU A 334 0.73 26.66 -4.01
N ILE A 335 1.00 26.29 -2.76
CA ILE A 335 0.82 24.92 -2.26
C ILE A 335 -0.20 25.00 -1.12
N ARG A 336 -1.33 24.33 -1.28
CA ARG A 336 -2.36 24.19 -0.25
C ARG A 336 -2.17 22.86 0.43
N VAL A 337 -1.94 22.90 1.73
CA VAL A 337 -1.77 21.69 2.55
C VAL A 337 -2.96 21.56 3.49
N VAL A 338 -3.57 20.37 3.52
CA VAL A 338 -4.67 20.08 4.44
C VAL A 338 -4.25 18.89 5.31
N ASN A 339 -4.25 19.12 6.63
CA ASN A 339 -3.98 18.07 7.61
C ASN A 339 -5.28 17.41 8.13
N ASN A 340 -5.14 16.35 8.91
CA ASN A 340 -6.25 15.64 9.54
C ASN A 340 -6.78 16.37 10.80
N LEU A 341 -7.85 15.81 11.40
CA LEU A 341 -8.46 16.36 12.61
C LEU A 341 -7.75 15.98 13.91
N GLY A 342 -6.64 15.24 13.86
CA GLY A 342 -5.96 14.73 15.04
C GLY A 342 -5.52 15.82 16.01
N ARG A 343 -4.90 16.89 15.52
CA ARG A 343 -4.45 18.04 16.33
C ARG A 343 -5.60 18.73 17.06
N TYR A 344 -6.70 18.98 16.39
CA TYR A 344 -7.88 19.62 16.99
C TYR A 344 -8.59 18.72 18.00
N ARG A 345 -8.71 17.41 17.70
CA ARG A 345 -9.44 16.46 18.54
C ARG A 345 -8.68 16.06 19.79
N LYS A 346 -7.35 16.08 19.77
CA LYS A 346 -6.46 15.67 20.87
C LYS A 346 -6.92 14.36 21.49
N ASP A 347 -6.71 13.26 20.79
CA ASP A 347 -7.11 11.94 21.30
C ASP A 347 -6.15 11.49 22.43
N TYR A 348 -6.54 11.79 23.65
CA TYR A 348 -5.79 11.41 24.85
C TYR A 348 -5.84 9.90 25.17
N LEU A 349 -6.71 9.13 24.49
CA LEU A 349 -6.82 7.69 24.70
C LEU A 349 -5.85 6.90 23.82
N SER A 350 -5.41 7.47 22.74
CA SER A 350 -4.47 6.86 21.81
C SER A 350 -3.05 7.36 22.05
N GLN A 351 -2.37 6.79 23.02
CA GLN A 351 -0.93 7.02 23.25
C GLN A 351 -0.06 6.56 22.07
N PHE A 352 -0.67 5.92 21.08
CA PHE A 352 0.00 5.28 19.94
C PHE A 352 -0.17 6.07 18.63
N ILE A 353 -1.00 7.12 18.60
CA ILE A 353 -1.06 7.99 17.43
C ILE A 353 0.04 9.05 17.58
N VAL A 354 1.08 8.91 16.80
CA VAL A 354 2.08 9.96 16.60
C VAL A 354 1.37 11.12 15.90
N MET A 355 1.43 12.30 16.48
CA MET A 355 0.93 13.51 15.82
C MET A 355 1.91 13.89 14.72
N GLU A 356 1.44 13.84 13.50
CA GLU A 356 2.26 14.23 12.35
C GLU A 356 2.66 15.71 12.44
N PRO A 357 3.86 16.07 11.96
CA PRO A 357 4.27 17.46 11.83
C PRO A 357 3.26 18.30 11.04
N LEU A 358 3.23 19.60 11.22
CA LEU A 358 2.28 20.46 10.57
C LEU A 358 2.79 20.98 9.22
N GLY A 359 2.08 20.67 8.16
CA GLY A 359 2.33 21.26 6.85
C GLY A 359 3.49 20.61 6.09
N ILE A 360 4.37 21.42 5.51
CA ILE A 360 5.54 20.97 4.74
C ILE A 360 6.75 20.95 5.67
N THR A 361 7.40 19.78 5.78
CA THR A 361 8.57 19.58 6.66
C THR A 361 9.86 19.24 5.92
N GLY A 362 9.75 18.77 4.69
CA GLY A 362 10.88 18.48 3.81
C GLY A 362 11.29 19.66 2.92
N ASP A 363 12.09 19.39 1.90
CA ASP A 363 12.46 20.36 0.86
C ASP A 363 11.38 20.49 -0.21
N VAL A 364 11.41 21.57 -0.96
CA VAL A 364 10.51 21.88 -2.08
C VAL A 364 11.32 22.34 -3.29
#